data_3b8df7ad95b9781585f06c0e154df88a
#
_entry.id   3b8df7ad95b9781585f06c0e154df88a
#
_cell.length_a   1.000
_cell.length_b   1.000
_cell.length_c   1.000
_cell.angle_alpha   90.00
_cell.angle_beta   90.00
_cell.angle_gamma   90.00
#
_symmetry.space_group_name_H-M   'P 1'
#
loop_
_entity.id
_entity.type
_entity.pdbx_description
1 polymer ?
#
loop_
_entity_poly.entity_id
_entity_poly.type
_entity_poly.pdbx_seq_one_letter_code
_entity_poly.pdbx_strand_id
1 'polypeptide(L)'
;HLALIQYLESRNIQLKTAQQYCNEIWYSFKEGNYFALGLRNHLEGWELRNKFFKTSSSPKAYTYLKKDSDHLIILEGMFDLLSLAELFSEELINPDVIVLNSLSFLKPVSNLFKNYKEVDLYLDNDTAGIKCSKELIQNHKNVIDKSDSYKGYKDLNEKLISFKSKNKVNSKSTIKNVKATREIPFGIAKQD
;
A
#
# COMPACT_ATOMS: atom_id res chain seq x y z
N HIS A 1 -15.90 -8.75 6.62
CA HIS A 1 -16.85 -9.11 5.55
C HIS A 1 -16.10 -9.75 4.38
N LEU A 2 -16.62 -10.86 3.82
CA LEU A 2 -15.96 -11.62 2.76
C LEU A 2 -15.60 -10.76 1.53
N ALA A 3 -16.49 -9.86 1.11
CA ALA A 3 -16.23 -8.99 -0.04
C ALA A 3 -15.06 -8.03 0.19
N LEU A 4 -14.76 -7.63 1.44
CA LEU A 4 -13.57 -6.84 1.75
C LEU A 4 -12.30 -7.68 1.69
N ILE A 5 -12.35 -8.95 2.11
CA ILE A 5 -11.23 -9.88 1.97
C ILE A 5 -10.91 -10.08 0.49
N GLN A 6 -11.91 -10.36 -0.35
CA GLN A 6 -11.74 -10.47 -1.81
C GLN A 6 -11.20 -9.18 -2.44
N TYR A 7 -11.62 -8.02 -1.93
CA TYR A 7 -11.10 -6.74 -2.39
C TYR A 7 -9.60 -6.57 -2.03
N LEU A 8 -9.20 -6.92 -0.80
CA LEU A 8 -7.79 -6.93 -0.38
C LEU A 8 -6.96 -7.90 -1.24
N GLU A 9 -7.47 -9.12 -1.48
CA GLU A 9 -6.82 -10.11 -2.34
C GLU A 9 -6.61 -9.58 -3.76
N SER A 10 -7.60 -8.88 -4.32
CA SER A 10 -7.49 -8.25 -5.65
C SER A 10 -6.41 -7.16 -5.71
N ARG A 11 -6.06 -6.58 -4.56
CA ARG A 11 -4.99 -5.60 -4.37
C ARG A 11 -3.67 -6.22 -3.91
N ASN A 12 -3.62 -7.57 -3.81
CA ASN A 12 -2.48 -8.34 -3.28
C ASN A 12 -2.07 -7.97 -1.84
N ILE A 13 -3.01 -7.45 -1.04
CA ILE A 13 -2.84 -7.15 0.38
C ILE A 13 -3.31 -8.35 1.20
N GLN A 14 -2.52 -8.77 2.18
CA GLN A 14 -2.91 -9.81 3.13
C GLN A 14 -3.88 -9.23 4.17
N LEU A 15 -4.84 -10.05 4.61
CA LEU A 15 -5.80 -9.64 5.64
C LEU A 15 -5.09 -9.16 6.92
N LYS A 16 -4.04 -9.88 7.37
CA LYS A 16 -3.27 -9.52 8.56
C LYS A 16 -2.62 -8.13 8.45
N THR A 17 -2.14 -7.77 7.26
CA THR A 17 -1.55 -6.45 7.00
C THR A 17 -2.63 -5.35 7.08
N ALA A 18 -3.77 -5.59 6.44
CA ALA A 18 -4.88 -4.65 6.53
C ALA A 18 -5.39 -4.45 7.96
N GLN A 19 -5.45 -5.52 8.76
CA GLN A 19 -5.91 -5.48 10.17
C GLN A 19 -4.98 -4.67 11.09
N GLN A 20 -3.73 -4.42 10.72
CA GLN A 20 -2.82 -3.58 11.49
C GLN A 20 -3.16 -2.09 11.40
N TYR A 21 -3.76 -1.67 10.29
CA TYR A 21 -3.96 -0.24 9.98
C TYR A 21 -5.42 0.14 9.76
N CYS A 22 -6.26 -0.82 9.38
CA CYS A 22 -7.62 -0.59 8.92
C CYS A 22 -8.64 -1.37 9.74
N ASN A 23 -9.86 -0.83 9.79
CA ASN A 23 -11.02 -1.46 10.39
C ASN A 23 -12.07 -1.75 9.31
N GLU A 24 -12.96 -2.72 9.57
CA GLU A 24 -14.19 -2.85 8.83
C GLU A 24 -15.19 -1.84 9.36
N ILE A 25 -15.65 -0.93 8.51
CA ILE A 25 -16.59 0.13 8.86
C ILE A 25 -17.92 -0.10 8.17
N TRP A 26 -18.99 -0.14 8.96
CA TRP A 26 -20.36 -0.13 8.47
C TRP A 26 -20.93 1.27 8.60
N TYR A 27 -21.58 1.75 7.56
CA TYR A 27 -22.16 3.09 7.52
C TYR A 27 -23.41 3.13 6.67
N SER A 28 -24.32 4.06 7.00
CA SER A 28 -25.53 4.32 6.24
C SER A 28 -25.32 5.58 5.41
N PHE A 29 -25.75 5.56 4.16
CA PHE A 29 -25.75 6.71 3.28
C PHE A 29 -27.01 6.69 2.41
N LYS A 30 -27.79 7.77 2.46
CA LYS A 30 -29.15 7.80 1.91
C LYS A 30 -29.98 6.66 2.50
N GLU A 31 -30.59 5.83 1.66
CA GLU A 31 -31.42 4.69 2.08
C GLU A 31 -30.64 3.35 2.13
N GLY A 32 -29.32 3.37 1.92
CA GLY A 32 -28.49 2.17 1.84
C GLY A 32 -27.54 1.99 3.00
N ASN A 33 -27.28 0.73 3.37
CA ASN A 33 -26.24 0.32 4.30
C ASN A 33 -25.03 -0.20 3.51
N TYR A 34 -23.84 0.27 3.86
CA TYR A 34 -22.61 -0.03 3.17
C TYR A 34 -21.53 -0.48 4.16
N PHE A 35 -20.52 -1.14 3.63
CA PHE A 35 -19.33 -1.51 4.37
C PHE A 35 -18.06 -1.19 3.56
N ALA A 36 -17.00 -0.86 4.25
CA ALA A 36 -15.72 -0.51 3.63
C ALA A 36 -14.54 -0.84 4.55
N LEU A 37 -13.35 -0.93 3.99
CA LEU A 37 -12.11 -0.76 4.74
C LEU A 37 -12.01 0.70 5.14
N GLY A 38 -11.79 0.96 6.43
CA GLY A 38 -11.63 2.29 6.98
C GLY A 38 -10.23 2.51 7.54
N LEU A 39 -9.56 3.56 7.08
CA LEU A 39 -8.35 4.09 7.69
C LEU A 39 -8.73 5.35 8.47
N ARG A 40 -8.48 5.35 9.78
CA ARG A 40 -8.85 6.47 10.66
C ARG A 40 -7.89 7.63 10.48
N ASN A 41 -8.40 8.84 10.34
CA ASN A 41 -7.59 10.04 10.29
C ASN A 41 -7.38 10.65 11.69
N HIS A 42 -6.48 11.63 11.83
CA HIS A 42 -6.12 12.23 13.12
C HIS A 42 -7.24 13.10 13.74
N LEU A 43 -8.31 13.37 13.01
CA LEU A 43 -9.51 14.07 13.48
C LEU A 43 -10.70 13.12 13.67
N GLU A 44 -10.44 11.82 13.82
CA GLU A 44 -11.45 10.79 14.09
C GLU A 44 -12.39 10.48 12.92
N GLY A 45 -12.19 11.09 11.74
CA GLY A 45 -12.86 10.72 10.51
C GLY A 45 -12.24 9.47 9.86
N TRP A 46 -12.87 8.98 8.80
CA TRP A 46 -12.46 7.76 8.11
C TRP A 46 -12.24 7.99 6.63
N GLU A 47 -11.15 7.48 6.10
CA GLU A 47 -11.02 7.19 4.68
C GLU A 47 -11.57 5.80 4.42
N LEU A 48 -12.53 5.71 3.51
CA LEU A 48 -13.31 4.51 3.25
C LEU A 48 -13.06 3.99 1.84
N ARG A 49 -12.75 2.70 1.74
CA ARG A 49 -12.48 2.02 0.47
C ARG A 49 -13.20 0.70 0.38
N ASN A 50 -13.88 0.45 -0.71
CA ASN A 50 -14.29 -0.87 -1.14
C ASN A 50 -14.11 -1.00 -2.65
N LYS A 51 -14.54 -2.10 -3.23
CA LYS A 51 -14.38 -2.37 -4.68
C LYS A 51 -15.01 -1.28 -5.56
N PHE A 52 -16.07 -0.62 -5.08
CA PHE A 52 -16.92 0.28 -5.88
C PHE A 52 -16.71 1.76 -5.54
N PHE A 53 -16.31 2.07 -4.31
CA PHE A 53 -16.29 3.43 -3.80
C PHE A 53 -14.98 3.80 -3.14
N LYS A 54 -14.57 5.03 -3.42
CA LYS A 54 -13.59 5.80 -2.66
C LYS A 54 -14.34 6.97 -2.05
N THR A 55 -14.47 7.00 -0.72
CA THR A 55 -15.18 8.06 0.00
C THR A 55 -14.52 8.32 1.35
N SER A 56 -14.99 9.30 2.08
CA SER A 56 -14.52 9.63 3.42
C SER A 56 -15.68 10.13 4.28
N SER A 57 -15.59 9.89 5.59
CA SER A 57 -16.47 10.55 6.55
C SER A 57 -15.90 11.93 6.94
N SER A 58 -16.76 12.77 7.51
CA SER A 58 -16.34 14.02 8.14
C SER A 58 -15.79 13.74 9.55
N PRO A 59 -14.79 14.50 10.03
CA PRO A 59 -14.00 15.48 9.30
C PRO A 59 -12.99 14.82 8.35
N LYS A 60 -12.74 15.43 7.18
CA LYS A 60 -11.68 15.00 6.27
C LYS A 60 -10.33 15.50 6.76
N ALA A 61 -9.36 14.60 6.86
CA ALA A 61 -8.00 14.92 7.28
C ALA A 61 -7.02 13.85 6.82
N TYR A 62 -5.72 14.11 7.00
CA TYR A 62 -4.69 13.07 6.84
C TYR A 62 -4.71 12.09 8.02
N THR A 63 -4.21 10.88 7.80
CA THR A 63 -3.96 9.91 8.87
C THR A 63 -2.54 10.12 9.39
N TYR A 64 -2.37 10.06 10.72
CA TYR A 64 -1.05 10.21 11.34
C TYR A 64 -0.80 9.06 12.32
N LEU A 65 0.15 8.19 11.97
CA LEU A 65 0.62 7.09 12.80
C LEU A 65 1.91 7.54 13.50
N LYS A 66 1.75 8.12 14.68
CA LYS A 66 2.85 8.71 15.45
C LYS A 66 3.59 7.66 16.27
N LYS A 67 4.91 7.69 16.25
CA LYS A 67 5.84 6.85 17.02
C LYS A 67 6.93 7.65 17.72
N ASP A 68 6.83 8.98 17.67
CA ASP A 68 7.81 9.93 18.21
C ASP A 68 9.23 9.77 17.60
N SER A 69 9.26 9.55 16.29
CA SER A 69 10.46 9.37 15.48
C SER A 69 10.99 10.71 14.94
N ASP A 70 12.26 10.75 14.63
CA ASP A 70 12.90 11.85 13.87
C ASP A 70 12.91 11.59 12.35
N HIS A 71 12.32 10.47 11.90
CA HIS A 71 12.10 10.10 10.51
C HIS A 71 10.60 10.05 10.22
N LEU A 72 10.16 10.64 9.11
CA LEU A 72 8.77 10.71 8.67
C LEU A 72 8.62 10.09 7.29
N ILE A 73 7.61 9.23 7.14
CA ILE A 73 7.17 8.72 5.84
C ILE A 73 5.86 9.40 5.45
N ILE A 74 5.79 9.92 4.23
CA ILE A 74 4.58 10.50 3.63
C ILE A 74 4.10 9.60 2.51
N LEU A 75 2.84 9.16 2.59
CA LEU A 75 2.16 8.34 1.60
C LEU A 75 0.92 9.05 1.07
N GLU A 76 0.55 8.83 -0.20
CA GLU A 76 -0.60 9.52 -0.77
C GLU A 76 -1.92 8.94 -0.30
N GLY A 77 -2.05 7.61 -0.23
CA GLY A 77 -3.29 6.95 0.09
C GLY A 77 -3.19 5.68 0.93
N MET A 78 -4.36 5.18 1.36
CA MET A 78 -4.48 3.96 2.18
C MET A 78 -3.78 2.75 1.54
N PHE A 79 -3.94 2.54 0.22
CA PHE A 79 -3.34 1.38 -0.44
C PHE A 79 -1.83 1.51 -0.61
N ASP A 80 -1.28 2.73 -0.60
CA ASP A 80 0.18 2.92 -0.58
C ASP A 80 0.75 2.50 0.77
N LEU A 81 0.09 2.86 1.88
CA LEU A 81 0.46 2.38 3.22
C LEU A 81 0.44 0.84 3.30
N LEU A 82 -0.65 0.22 2.87
CA LEU A 82 -0.78 -1.23 2.91
C LEU A 82 0.22 -1.92 1.98
N SER A 83 0.52 -1.33 0.82
CA SER A 83 1.51 -1.86 -0.13
C SER A 83 2.94 -1.70 0.36
N LEU A 84 3.27 -0.59 1.00
CA LEU A 84 4.56 -0.39 1.65
C LEU A 84 4.77 -1.45 2.74
N ALA A 85 3.75 -1.71 3.57
CA ALA A 85 3.77 -2.76 4.59
C ALA A 85 3.94 -4.18 4.01
N GLU A 86 3.44 -4.46 2.81
CA GLU A 86 3.60 -5.75 2.12
C GLU A 86 4.97 -5.89 1.44
N LEU A 87 5.53 -4.81 0.90
CA LEU A 87 6.77 -4.82 0.13
C LEU A 87 8.00 -4.61 1.01
N PHE A 88 7.88 -3.73 2.01
CA PHE A 88 8.99 -3.18 2.79
C PHE A 88 8.56 -2.96 4.24
N SER A 89 8.04 -4.02 4.91
CA SER A 89 7.49 -3.92 6.26
C SER A 89 8.46 -3.30 7.27
N GLU A 90 9.77 -3.51 7.08
CA GLU A 90 10.82 -3.01 7.97
C GLU A 90 10.94 -1.47 7.92
N GLU A 91 10.62 -0.86 6.77
CA GLU A 91 10.62 0.60 6.64
C GLU A 91 9.55 1.27 7.53
N LEU A 92 8.50 0.56 7.90
CA LEU A 92 7.42 1.07 8.77
C LEU A 92 7.63 0.83 10.26
N ILE A 93 8.74 0.23 10.70
CA ILE A 93 8.92 -0.15 12.11
C ILE A 93 9.10 1.10 12.99
N ASN A 94 9.99 1.99 12.61
CA ASN A 94 10.41 3.11 13.46
C ASN A 94 9.83 4.48 13.07
N PRO A 95 9.68 4.84 11.78
CA PRO A 95 9.30 6.20 11.42
C PRO A 95 7.85 6.53 11.80
N ASP A 96 7.60 7.81 12.01
CA ASP A 96 6.26 8.37 11.95
C ASP A 96 5.72 8.22 10.53
N VAL A 97 4.42 8.00 10.38
CA VAL A 97 3.81 7.84 9.05
C VAL A 97 2.62 8.77 8.90
N ILE A 98 2.58 9.53 7.83
CA ILE A 98 1.41 10.32 7.43
C ILE A 98 0.89 9.78 6.09
N VAL A 99 -0.39 9.41 6.07
CA VAL A 99 -1.14 9.14 4.85
C VAL A 99 -1.98 10.36 4.54
N LEU A 100 -1.71 11.02 3.43
CA LEU A 100 -2.35 12.28 3.07
C LEU A 100 -3.86 12.15 2.84
N ASN A 101 -4.30 11.00 2.28
CA ASN A 101 -5.67 10.76 1.83
C ASN A 101 -6.13 11.69 0.67
N SER A 102 -5.47 12.84 0.54
CA SER A 102 -5.60 13.79 -0.57
C SER A 102 -4.37 14.69 -0.61
N LEU A 103 -3.86 14.99 -1.80
CA LEU A 103 -2.74 15.93 -1.99
C LEU A 103 -3.03 17.35 -1.44
N SER A 104 -4.31 17.71 -1.25
CA SER A 104 -4.68 19.00 -0.63
C SER A 104 -4.16 19.16 0.80
N PHE A 105 -3.88 18.06 1.51
CA PHE A 105 -3.30 18.08 2.84
C PHE A 105 -1.77 18.19 2.85
N LEU A 106 -1.12 18.11 1.69
CA LEU A 106 0.34 18.16 1.61
C LEU A 106 0.92 19.47 2.14
N LYS A 107 0.31 20.61 1.76
CA LYS A 107 0.75 21.94 2.21
C LYS A 107 0.71 22.11 3.73
N PRO A 108 -0.39 21.83 4.45
CA PRO A 108 -0.37 21.87 5.92
C PRO A 108 0.59 20.84 6.55
N VAL A 109 0.72 19.63 5.97
CA VAL A 109 1.62 18.59 6.45
C VAL A 109 3.10 18.99 6.28
N SER A 110 3.47 19.68 5.20
CA SER A 110 4.86 20.11 4.98
C SER A 110 5.41 21.04 6.07
N ASN A 111 4.54 21.75 6.80
CA ASN A 111 4.96 22.55 7.96
C ASN A 111 5.55 21.69 9.10
N LEU A 112 5.26 20.40 9.14
CA LEU A 112 5.80 19.46 10.13
C LEU A 112 7.23 19.01 9.77
N PHE A 113 7.65 19.08 8.50
CA PHE A 113 8.92 18.54 8.02
C PHE A 113 10.15 19.08 8.74
N LYS A 114 10.10 20.32 9.23
CA LYS A 114 11.15 20.93 10.03
C LYS A 114 11.42 20.23 11.38
N ASN A 115 10.50 19.42 11.85
CA ASN A 115 10.60 18.66 13.10
C ASN A 115 11.27 17.29 12.91
N TYR A 116 11.57 16.91 11.67
CA TYR A 116 12.15 15.61 11.33
C TYR A 116 13.54 15.79 10.73
N LYS A 117 14.43 14.83 10.96
CA LYS A 117 15.74 14.77 10.31
C LYS A 117 15.64 14.32 8.86
N GLU A 118 14.71 13.41 8.59
CA GLU A 118 14.47 12.83 7.27
C GLU A 118 12.98 12.69 6.99
N VAL A 119 12.56 12.98 5.76
CA VAL A 119 11.19 12.85 5.28
C VAL A 119 11.19 12.11 3.95
N ASP A 120 10.67 10.90 3.92
CA ASP A 120 10.53 10.08 2.73
C ASP A 120 9.17 10.29 2.06
N LEU A 121 9.17 10.62 0.78
CA LEU A 121 7.96 10.83 -0.01
C LEU A 121 7.66 9.62 -0.90
N TYR A 122 6.48 9.05 -0.73
CA TYR A 122 5.89 8.02 -1.59
C TYR A 122 4.60 8.56 -2.21
N LEU A 123 4.73 9.51 -3.16
CA LEU A 123 3.61 10.10 -3.89
C LEU A 123 3.40 9.39 -5.23
N ASP A 124 2.19 9.41 -5.76
CA ASP A 124 1.86 8.78 -7.05
C ASP A 124 2.77 9.30 -8.17
N ASN A 125 3.19 8.42 -9.09
CA ASN A 125 3.95 8.75 -10.30
C ASN A 125 3.05 9.34 -11.40
N ASP A 126 2.08 10.17 -11.02
CA ASP A 126 1.29 10.96 -11.94
C ASP A 126 1.75 12.42 -11.97
N THR A 127 1.15 13.21 -12.85
CA THR A 127 1.53 14.62 -13.03
C THR A 127 1.45 15.45 -11.75
N ALA A 128 0.46 15.18 -10.89
CA ALA A 128 0.24 15.93 -9.67
C ALA A 128 1.26 15.53 -8.59
N GLY A 129 1.45 14.23 -8.35
CA GLY A 129 2.42 13.72 -7.37
C GLY A 129 3.85 14.10 -7.73
N ILE A 130 4.27 13.94 -9.00
CA ILE A 130 5.61 14.35 -9.48
C ILE A 130 5.85 15.85 -9.29
N LYS A 131 4.85 16.69 -9.58
CA LYS A 131 4.96 18.13 -9.37
C LYS A 131 5.14 18.45 -7.89
N CYS A 132 4.34 17.86 -7.02
CA CYS A 132 4.41 18.05 -5.58
C CYS A 132 5.77 17.59 -5.02
N SER A 133 6.27 16.41 -5.41
CA SER A 133 7.58 15.90 -4.98
C SER A 133 8.69 16.87 -5.35
N LYS A 134 8.73 17.35 -6.60
CA LYS A 134 9.74 18.32 -7.05
C LYS A 134 9.72 19.63 -6.25
N GLU A 135 8.52 20.16 -5.99
CA GLU A 135 8.36 21.39 -5.21
C GLU A 135 8.85 21.20 -3.76
N LEU A 136 8.53 20.08 -3.14
CA LEU A 136 8.94 19.80 -1.76
C LEU A 136 10.45 19.61 -1.62
N ILE A 137 11.10 18.88 -2.53
CA ILE A 137 12.56 18.69 -2.54
C ILE A 137 13.29 20.02 -2.70
N GLN A 138 12.78 20.92 -3.53
CA GLN A 138 13.37 22.24 -3.70
C GLN A 138 13.29 23.10 -2.43
N ASN A 139 12.22 22.95 -1.65
CA ASN A 139 11.93 23.79 -0.48
C ASN A 139 12.41 23.18 0.86
N HIS A 140 12.70 21.85 0.91
CA HIS A 140 13.06 21.16 2.14
C HIS A 140 14.25 20.24 1.91
N LYS A 141 15.38 20.53 2.55
CA LYS A 141 16.65 19.80 2.37
C LYS A 141 16.64 18.37 2.94
N ASN A 142 15.72 18.08 3.86
CA ASN A 142 15.56 16.79 4.52
C ASN A 142 14.51 15.88 3.83
N VAL A 143 14.03 16.27 2.65
CA VAL A 143 13.02 15.51 1.89
C VAL A 143 13.70 14.66 0.82
N ILE A 144 13.33 13.37 0.79
CA ILE A 144 13.83 12.37 -0.16
C ILE A 144 12.64 11.80 -0.94
N ASP A 145 12.70 11.86 -2.28
CA ASP A 145 11.72 11.20 -3.13
C ASP A 145 12.03 9.71 -3.26
N LYS A 146 11.10 8.86 -2.89
CA LYS A 146 11.19 7.39 -2.97
C LYS A 146 10.46 6.82 -4.19
N SER A 147 9.96 7.65 -5.09
CA SER A 147 9.22 7.22 -6.29
C SER A 147 10.02 6.29 -7.21
N ASP A 148 11.35 6.38 -7.21
CA ASP A 148 12.21 5.44 -7.93
C ASP A 148 12.05 3.98 -7.43
N SER A 149 11.65 3.77 -6.18
CA SER A 149 11.40 2.43 -5.65
C SER A 149 10.24 1.71 -6.34
N TYR A 150 9.33 2.44 -6.99
CA TYR A 150 8.21 1.91 -7.81
C TYR A 150 8.19 2.51 -9.22
N LYS A 151 9.38 2.79 -9.76
CA LYS A 151 9.53 3.29 -11.13
C LYS A 151 8.88 2.37 -12.15
N GLY A 152 8.15 2.96 -13.10
CA GLY A 152 7.39 2.24 -14.12
C GLY A 152 6.00 1.79 -13.67
N TYR A 153 5.61 2.12 -12.45
CA TYR A 153 4.25 1.93 -11.91
C TYR A 153 3.70 3.28 -11.44
N LYS A 154 2.38 3.41 -11.47
CA LYS A 154 1.73 4.64 -11.01
C LYS A 154 1.93 4.87 -9.51
N ASP A 155 1.78 3.81 -8.72
CA ASP A 155 1.83 3.82 -7.27
C ASP A 155 2.42 2.52 -6.70
N LEU A 156 2.60 2.46 -5.39
CA LEU A 156 3.09 1.27 -4.69
C LEU A 156 2.18 0.05 -4.85
N ASN A 157 0.86 0.25 -4.93
CA ASN A 157 -0.07 -0.85 -5.06
C ASN A 157 -0.01 -1.49 -6.45
N GLU A 158 0.14 -0.71 -7.51
CA GLU A 158 0.34 -1.22 -8.86
C GLU A 158 1.62 -2.06 -8.96
N LYS A 159 2.73 -1.58 -8.36
CA LYS A 159 3.97 -2.35 -8.24
C LYS A 159 3.73 -3.68 -7.52
N LEU A 160 3.06 -3.66 -6.36
CA LEU A 160 2.78 -4.86 -5.57
C LEU A 160 1.96 -5.89 -6.37
N ILE A 161 0.92 -5.46 -7.08
CA ILE A 161 0.09 -6.32 -7.92
C ILE A 161 0.93 -6.98 -9.02
N SER A 162 1.77 -6.19 -9.71
CA SER A 162 2.65 -6.69 -10.78
C SER A 162 3.68 -7.68 -10.26
N PHE A 163 4.31 -7.43 -9.12
CA PHE A 163 5.33 -8.27 -8.52
C PHE A 163 4.81 -9.67 -8.15
N LYS A 164 3.68 -9.73 -7.46
CA LYS A 164 3.05 -11.02 -7.07
C LYS A 164 2.51 -11.79 -8.28
N SER A 165 2.08 -11.11 -9.35
CA SER A 165 1.65 -11.75 -10.60
C SER A 165 2.81 -12.45 -11.31
N LYS A 166 3.97 -11.82 -11.41
CA LYS A 166 5.18 -12.41 -12.02
C LYS A 166 5.66 -13.64 -11.23
N ASN A 167 5.63 -13.59 -9.91
CA ASN A 167 6.04 -14.72 -9.06
C ASN A 167 5.08 -15.92 -9.17
N LYS A 168 3.77 -15.70 -9.34
CA LYS A 168 2.79 -16.77 -9.58
C LYS A 168 3.00 -17.46 -10.94
N VAL A 169 3.43 -16.74 -11.97
CA VAL A 169 3.73 -17.30 -13.28
C VAL A 169 4.99 -18.15 -13.21
N ASN A 170 6.05 -17.66 -12.58
CA ASN A 170 7.31 -18.39 -12.44
C ASN A 170 7.16 -19.66 -11.59
N SER A 171 6.38 -19.65 -10.52
CA SER A 171 6.10 -20.83 -9.72
C SER A 171 5.30 -21.90 -10.48
N LYS A 172 4.37 -21.50 -11.35
CA LYS A 172 3.62 -22.45 -12.21
C LYS A 172 4.50 -23.04 -13.32
N SER A 173 5.46 -22.30 -13.87
CA SER A 173 6.42 -22.82 -14.86
C SER A 173 7.40 -23.81 -14.25
N THR A 174 7.88 -23.56 -13.03
CA THR A 174 8.77 -24.46 -12.30
C THR A 174 8.07 -25.80 -11.95
N ILE A 175 6.79 -25.77 -11.56
CA ILE A 175 6.01 -26.98 -11.28
C ILE A 175 5.73 -27.78 -12.55
N LYS A 176 5.54 -27.15 -13.70
CA LYS A 176 5.39 -27.86 -14.99
C LYS A 176 6.68 -28.56 -15.40
N ASN A 177 7.82 -27.93 -15.22
CA ASN A 177 9.13 -28.53 -15.56
C ASN A 177 9.52 -29.71 -14.64
N VAL A 178 9.09 -29.69 -13.37
CA VAL A 178 9.32 -30.81 -12.43
C VAL A 178 8.42 -32.02 -12.74
N LYS A 179 7.22 -31.82 -13.30
CA LYS A 179 6.33 -32.92 -13.71
C LYS A 179 6.78 -33.61 -15.01
N ALA A 180 7.51 -32.92 -15.88
CA ALA A 180 8.00 -33.48 -17.14
C ALA A 180 9.26 -34.37 -17.02
N THR A 181 9.93 -34.37 -15.86
CA THR A 181 11.16 -35.14 -15.64
C THR A 181 10.98 -36.43 -14.83
N ARG A 182 9.74 -36.89 -14.57
CA ARG A 182 9.46 -38.15 -13.86
C ARG A 182 8.71 -39.15 -14.71
N GLU A 183 9.33 -39.55 -15.82
CA GLU A 183 9.04 -40.85 -16.46
C GLU A 183 10.35 -41.62 -16.64
N ILE A 184 10.71 -42.40 -15.63
CA ILE A 184 11.71 -43.47 -15.77
C ILE A 184 10.93 -44.76 -15.98
N PRO A 185 11.05 -45.43 -17.12
CA PRO A 185 10.41 -46.74 -17.30
C PRO A 185 11.12 -47.78 -16.41
N PHE A 186 10.36 -48.46 -15.56
CA PHE A 186 10.84 -49.67 -14.86
C PHE A 186 11.00 -50.79 -15.88
N GLY A 187 12.25 -51.15 -16.18
CA GLY A 187 12.57 -52.35 -16.91
C GLY A 187 12.34 -53.58 -16.00
N ILE A 188 11.50 -54.49 -16.46
CA ILE A 188 11.28 -55.80 -15.84
C ILE A 188 12.49 -56.67 -16.15
N ALA A 189 13.28 -57.01 -15.13
CA ALA A 189 14.27 -58.10 -15.23
C ALA A 189 13.55 -59.45 -15.12
N LYS A 190 13.58 -60.25 -16.18
CA LYS A 190 13.26 -61.68 -16.12
C LYS A 190 14.47 -62.42 -15.51
N GLN A 191 14.22 -63.21 -14.49
CA GLN A 191 15.13 -64.22 -14.03
C GLN A 191 14.82 -65.50 -14.81
N ASP A 192 15.88 -66.11 -15.38
CA ASP A 192 15.99 -67.51 -15.70
C ASP A 192 16.71 -68.20 -14.55
#